data_3e8f18dd2150acbe517a73ce54171ca0
#
_entry.id   3e8f18dd2150acbe517a73ce54171ca0
#
_cell.length_a   1.000
_cell.length_b   1.000
_cell.length_c   1.000
_cell.angle_alpha   90.00
_cell.angle_beta   90.00
_cell.angle_gamma   90.00
#
_symmetry.space_group_name_H-M   'P 1'
#
loop_
_entity.id
_entity.type
_entity.pdbx_description
1 polymer ?
#
loop_
_entity_poly.entity_id
_entity_poly.type
_entity_poly.pdbx_seq_one_letter_code
_entity_poly.pdbx_strand_id
1 'polypeptide(L)'
;MRINPVQAILASVVILGAAGLSEALRPRELMAATQRAPNLESVIPKQFGQWHLVPNIGLVTPSEPEAYLQRDLENRIYSQEVARGYADAAGNVVMFLVAYGPVQNYRLKSHLPEVCYGAAGFRVSSKKVAELTYQPGAPPISVSRVIAQKERRFEPITYWLKVGHDVANGVFDRQMVRMKYGLQGIIPDGALIRVSTVGLSEAESYKLQDQFIHDLLEALSPKDRRFFTG
;
A
#
# COMPACT_ATOMS: atom_id res chain seq x y z
N MET A 1 -17.16 -38.99 27.38
CA MET A 1 -16.60 -37.98 28.34
C MET A 1 -17.77 -37.18 28.91
N ARG A 2 -18.10 -37.29 30.23
CA ARG A 2 -19.19 -36.50 30.83
C ARG A 2 -18.59 -35.15 31.23
N ILE A 3 -19.06 -34.07 30.62
CA ILE A 3 -18.64 -32.70 30.99
C ILE A 3 -19.27 -32.38 32.34
N ASN A 4 -18.47 -31.96 33.31
CA ASN A 4 -18.94 -31.51 34.60
C ASN A 4 -19.78 -30.23 34.40
N PRO A 5 -21.03 -30.17 34.93
CA PRO A 5 -21.90 -28.99 34.74
C PRO A 5 -21.26 -27.67 35.21
N VAL A 6 -20.42 -27.69 36.23
CA VAL A 6 -19.67 -26.51 36.68
C VAL A 6 -18.67 -26.03 35.62
N GLN A 7 -17.96 -26.98 34.97
CA GLN A 7 -17.03 -26.64 33.86
C GLN A 7 -17.77 -26.07 32.65
N ALA A 8 -18.96 -26.63 32.35
CA ALA A 8 -19.80 -26.13 31.26
C ALA A 8 -20.29 -24.70 31.53
N ILE A 9 -20.71 -24.39 32.75
CA ILE A 9 -21.14 -23.03 33.13
C ILE A 9 -19.98 -22.06 33.06
N LEU A 10 -18.82 -22.40 33.62
CA LEU A 10 -17.61 -21.56 33.56
C LEU A 10 -17.20 -21.29 32.11
N ALA A 11 -17.16 -22.31 31.26
CA ALA A 11 -16.85 -22.16 29.85
C ALA A 11 -17.85 -21.21 29.14
N SER A 12 -19.15 -21.36 29.45
CA SER A 12 -20.19 -20.50 28.88
C SER A 12 -20.01 -19.03 29.29
N VAL A 13 -19.71 -18.77 30.57
CA VAL A 13 -19.45 -17.42 31.09
C VAL A 13 -18.24 -16.80 30.39
N VAL A 14 -17.16 -17.56 30.23
CA VAL A 14 -15.95 -17.08 29.54
C VAL A 14 -16.24 -16.78 28.10
N ILE A 15 -16.97 -17.65 27.37
CA ILE A 15 -17.31 -17.45 25.96
C ILE A 15 -18.21 -16.22 25.80
N LEU A 16 -19.26 -16.10 26.60
CA LEU A 16 -20.18 -14.96 26.55
C LEU A 16 -19.48 -13.65 26.95
N GLY A 17 -18.63 -13.69 27.96
CA GLY A 17 -17.79 -12.55 28.33
C GLY A 17 -16.83 -12.12 27.23
N ALA A 18 -16.16 -13.07 26.59
CA ALA A 18 -15.26 -12.82 25.47
C ALA A 18 -16.03 -12.27 24.25
N ALA A 19 -17.21 -12.80 23.94
CA ALA A 19 -18.06 -12.30 22.87
C ALA A 19 -18.53 -10.88 23.13
N GLY A 20 -18.98 -10.58 24.35
CA GLY A 20 -19.38 -9.22 24.74
C GLY A 20 -18.22 -8.23 24.69
N LEU A 21 -17.05 -8.63 25.17
CA LEU A 21 -15.84 -7.81 25.10
C LEU A 21 -15.40 -7.56 23.66
N SER A 22 -15.44 -8.60 22.81
CA SER A 22 -15.12 -8.49 21.37
C SER A 22 -16.02 -7.49 20.66
N GLU A 23 -17.32 -7.49 20.94
CA GLU A 23 -18.25 -6.52 20.36
C GLU A 23 -18.06 -5.12 20.92
N ALA A 24 -17.76 -4.98 22.20
CA ALA A 24 -17.50 -3.69 22.83
C ALA A 24 -16.21 -3.03 22.32
N LEU A 25 -15.18 -3.84 22.01
CA LEU A 25 -13.89 -3.38 21.49
C LEU A 25 -13.87 -3.29 19.96
N ARG A 26 -14.97 -3.59 19.28
CA ARG A 26 -15.03 -3.55 17.82
C ARG A 26 -14.88 -2.11 17.31
N PRO A 27 -13.86 -1.79 16.49
CA PRO A 27 -13.70 -0.46 15.94
C PRO A 27 -14.87 -0.14 14.98
N ARG A 28 -15.38 1.09 15.07
CA ARG A 28 -16.56 1.54 14.31
C ARG A 28 -16.34 2.84 13.57
N GLU A 29 -15.33 3.62 13.94
CA GLU A 29 -15.05 4.92 13.34
C GLU A 29 -14.09 4.76 12.15
N LEU A 30 -14.53 5.19 10.96
CA LEU A 30 -13.66 5.20 9.79
C LEU A 30 -12.73 6.42 9.86
N MET A 31 -11.42 6.22 9.79
CA MET A 31 -10.45 7.33 9.68
C MET A 31 -10.77 8.21 8.47
N ALA A 32 -11.12 7.62 7.34
CA ALA A 32 -11.48 8.32 6.12
C ALA A 32 -12.73 9.20 6.23
N ALA A 33 -13.59 9.01 7.26
CA ALA A 33 -14.73 9.86 7.51
C ALA A 33 -14.35 11.16 8.23
N THR A 34 -13.31 11.14 9.05
CA THR A 34 -12.82 12.28 9.84
C THR A 34 -11.64 12.97 9.17
N GLN A 35 -10.81 12.22 8.45
CA GLN A 35 -9.61 12.71 7.77
C GLN A 35 -9.72 12.42 6.27
N ARG A 36 -10.11 13.44 5.52
CA ARG A 36 -10.25 13.30 4.07
C ARG A 36 -8.89 13.10 3.41
N ALA A 37 -8.74 11.98 2.68
CA ALA A 37 -7.58 11.76 1.82
C ALA A 37 -7.47 12.88 0.77
N PRO A 38 -6.24 13.26 0.36
CA PRO A 38 -6.05 14.20 -0.72
C PRO A 38 -6.63 13.64 -2.03
N ASN A 39 -7.02 14.52 -2.95
CA ASN A 39 -7.34 14.11 -4.31
C ASN A 39 -6.02 13.77 -5.02
N LEU A 40 -5.71 12.49 -5.16
CA LEU A 40 -4.43 12.01 -5.69
C LEU A 40 -4.16 12.50 -7.11
N GLU A 41 -5.20 12.60 -7.94
CA GLU A 41 -5.06 13.07 -9.32
C GLU A 41 -4.58 14.53 -9.40
N SER A 42 -4.99 15.37 -8.45
CA SER A 42 -4.60 16.78 -8.38
C SER A 42 -3.30 17.03 -7.60
N VAL A 43 -3.02 16.19 -6.59
CA VAL A 43 -1.86 16.36 -5.71
C VAL A 43 -0.58 15.87 -6.36
N ILE A 44 -0.64 14.76 -7.09
CA ILE A 44 0.53 14.20 -7.76
C ILE A 44 0.86 15.05 -9.00
N PRO A 45 2.00 15.76 -9.02
CA PRO A 45 2.33 16.67 -10.11
C PRO A 45 2.58 15.91 -11.42
N LYS A 46 2.20 16.49 -12.54
CA LYS A 46 2.49 15.97 -13.88
C LYS A 46 3.92 16.24 -14.34
N GLN A 47 4.57 17.22 -13.71
CA GLN A 47 5.96 17.59 -13.93
C GLN A 47 6.58 18.08 -12.62
N PHE A 48 7.79 17.61 -12.30
CA PHE A 48 8.55 18.03 -11.13
C PHE A 48 10.03 17.67 -11.31
N GLY A 49 10.93 18.50 -10.80
CA GLY A 49 12.36 18.31 -11.03
C GLY A 49 12.67 18.08 -12.49
N GLN A 50 13.31 16.96 -12.80
CA GLN A 50 13.62 16.53 -14.18
C GLN A 50 12.54 15.63 -14.79
N TRP A 51 11.46 15.31 -14.06
CA TRP A 51 10.46 14.33 -14.43
C TRP A 51 9.28 14.97 -15.16
N HIS A 52 8.88 14.39 -16.26
CA HIS A 52 7.67 14.78 -17.01
C HIS A 52 6.82 13.56 -17.36
N LEU A 53 5.50 13.78 -17.41
CA LEU A 53 4.52 12.73 -17.71
C LEU A 53 4.73 12.18 -19.12
N VAL A 54 4.73 10.84 -19.26
CA VAL A 54 4.74 10.16 -20.56
C VAL A 54 3.54 9.23 -20.70
N PRO A 55 2.95 9.12 -21.90
CA PRO A 55 1.81 8.25 -22.15
C PRO A 55 2.24 6.78 -22.32
N ASN A 56 1.30 5.87 -22.08
CA ASN A 56 1.33 4.45 -22.49
C ASN A 56 2.57 3.64 -22.11
N ILE A 57 2.81 3.45 -20.81
CA ILE A 57 4.00 2.78 -20.31
C ILE A 57 3.80 1.32 -19.86
N GLY A 58 2.72 0.66 -20.24
CA GLY A 58 2.51 -0.76 -19.94
C GLY A 58 2.56 -1.11 -18.46
N LEU A 59 2.01 -0.24 -17.61
CA LEU A 59 1.85 -0.50 -16.16
C LEU A 59 1.05 -1.78 -15.94
N VAL A 60 1.58 -2.66 -15.09
CA VAL A 60 0.78 -3.74 -14.50
C VAL A 60 -0.02 -3.10 -13.37
N THR A 61 -1.25 -2.71 -13.67
CA THR A 61 -2.20 -2.23 -12.65
C THR A 61 -2.79 -3.41 -11.89
N PRO A 62 -3.22 -3.23 -10.65
CA PRO A 62 -4.07 -4.19 -9.97
C PRO A 62 -5.42 -4.22 -10.71
N SER A 63 -5.49 -4.91 -11.84
CA SER A 63 -6.76 -5.14 -12.53
C SER A 63 -7.61 -6.00 -11.62
N GLU A 64 -8.70 -5.46 -11.12
CA GLU A 64 -9.75 -6.32 -10.57
C GLU A 64 -10.20 -7.24 -11.71
N PRO A 65 -10.27 -8.56 -11.51
CA PRO A 65 -10.87 -9.46 -12.51
C PRO A 65 -12.25 -8.91 -12.89
N GLU A 66 -12.55 -8.86 -14.18
CA GLU A 66 -13.83 -8.32 -14.69
C GLU A 66 -15.08 -8.85 -13.97
N ALA A 67 -15.00 -10.05 -13.38
CA ALA A 67 -16.04 -10.65 -12.57
C ALA A 67 -16.39 -9.84 -11.29
N TYR A 68 -15.48 -8.98 -10.81
CA TYR A 68 -15.73 -8.10 -9.65
C TYR A 68 -16.28 -6.73 -10.05
N LEU A 69 -16.14 -6.34 -11.33
CA LEU A 69 -16.64 -5.04 -11.83
C LEU A 69 -18.18 -4.95 -11.83
N GLN A 70 -18.89 -6.08 -11.75
CA GLN A 70 -20.34 -6.14 -11.74
C GLN A 70 -20.98 -6.23 -10.35
N ARG A 71 -20.19 -6.38 -9.27
CA ARG A 71 -20.69 -6.39 -7.89
C ARG A 71 -20.32 -5.12 -7.15
N ASP A 72 -21.32 -4.24 -7.03
CA ASP A 72 -21.44 -3.13 -6.11
C ASP A 72 -20.27 -2.12 -6.05
N LEU A 73 -20.57 -0.90 -6.48
CA LEU A 73 -19.76 0.32 -6.30
C LEU A 73 -19.34 0.54 -4.83
N GLU A 74 -20.04 -0.02 -3.87
CA GLU A 74 -19.74 0.01 -2.43
C GLU A 74 -18.58 -0.89 -2.02
N ASN A 75 -18.19 -1.85 -2.84
CA ASN A 75 -17.13 -2.82 -2.56
C ASN A 75 -15.79 -2.54 -3.26
N ARG A 76 -15.59 -1.39 -3.86
CA ARG A 76 -14.29 -1.04 -4.43
C ARG A 76 -13.25 -0.96 -3.32
N ILE A 77 -12.23 -1.81 -3.41
CA ILE A 77 -11.10 -1.85 -2.48
C ILE A 77 -10.37 -0.51 -2.48
N TYR A 78 -10.25 0.10 -3.67
CA TYR A 78 -9.66 1.41 -3.86
C TYR A 78 -10.72 2.41 -4.30
N SER A 79 -10.74 3.56 -3.62
CA SER A 79 -11.58 4.70 -3.99
C SER A 79 -10.86 5.68 -4.92
N GLN A 80 -9.53 5.66 -4.92
CA GLN A 80 -8.69 6.44 -5.83
C GLN A 80 -7.50 5.59 -6.28
N GLU A 81 -7.22 5.61 -7.57
CA GLU A 81 -6.01 5.02 -8.17
C GLU A 81 -5.41 6.00 -9.17
N VAL A 82 -4.12 6.23 -9.06
CA VAL A 82 -3.34 7.01 -10.01
C VAL A 82 -2.19 6.16 -10.52
N ALA A 83 -2.16 5.89 -11.82
CA ALA A 83 -1.14 5.14 -12.52
C ALA A 83 -0.54 6.02 -13.61
N ARG A 84 0.75 6.37 -13.48
CA ARG A 84 1.43 7.30 -14.39
C ARG A 84 2.84 6.84 -14.73
N GLY A 85 3.28 7.20 -15.92
CA GLY A 85 4.67 7.12 -16.33
C GLY A 85 5.34 8.47 -16.31
N TYR A 86 6.57 8.48 -15.87
CA TYR A 86 7.41 9.66 -15.89
C TYR A 86 8.74 9.34 -16.59
N ALA A 87 9.22 10.27 -17.42
CA ALA A 87 10.55 10.18 -17.99
C ALA A 87 11.44 11.31 -17.44
N ASP A 88 12.72 11.00 -17.26
CA ASP A 88 13.75 12.00 -16.98
C ASP A 88 14.32 12.60 -18.29
N ALA A 89 15.25 13.55 -18.15
CA ALA A 89 15.90 14.20 -19.29
C ALA A 89 16.77 13.23 -20.13
N ALA A 90 17.18 12.10 -19.57
CA ALA A 90 17.94 11.06 -20.26
C ALA A 90 17.04 10.03 -20.98
N GLY A 91 15.72 10.14 -20.81
CA GLY A 91 14.75 9.22 -21.40
C GLY A 91 14.51 7.94 -20.57
N ASN A 92 15.04 7.85 -19.34
CA ASN A 92 14.70 6.74 -18.46
C ASN A 92 13.27 6.88 -17.96
N VAL A 93 12.52 5.76 -17.99
CA VAL A 93 11.11 5.76 -17.63
C VAL A 93 10.89 5.10 -16.28
N VAL A 94 10.15 5.80 -15.42
CA VAL A 94 9.65 5.31 -14.13
C VAL A 94 8.15 5.16 -14.19
N MET A 95 7.67 4.00 -13.77
CA MET A 95 6.25 3.70 -13.61
C MET A 95 5.84 3.92 -12.16
N PHE A 96 4.87 4.79 -11.92
CA PHE A 96 4.39 5.17 -10.61
C PHE A 96 2.91 4.82 -10.46
N LEU A 97 2.56 4.20 -9.34
CA LEU A 97 1.19 3.85 -9.00
C LEU A 97 0.92 4.17 -7.53
N VAL A 98 -0.21 4.81 -7.28
CA VAL A 98 -0.78 4.96 -5.93
C VAL A 98 -2.21 4.47 -5.96
N ALA A 99 -2.54 3.55 -5.04
CA ALA A 99 -3.89 3.05 -4.87
C ALA A 99 -4.32 3.28 -3.41
N TYR A 100 -5.35 4.09 -3.20
CA TYR A 100 -5.87 4.47 -1.89
C TYR A 100 -7.22 3.78 -1.61
N GLY A 101 -7.34 3.19 -0.42
CA GLY A 101 -8.58 2.60 0.09
C GLY A 101 -9.00 3.22 1.42
N PRO A 102 -10.29 3.63 1.56
CA PRO A 102 -10.79 4.26 2.78
C PRO A 102 -10.88 3.30 3.98
N VAL A 103 -10.74 2.01 3.74
CA VAL A 103 -10.82 0.95 4.76
C VAL A 103 -9.71 -0.05 4.56
N GLN A 104 -8.85 -0.21 5.57
CA GLN A 104 -7.84 -1.26 5.58
C GLN A 104 -8.44 -2.58 6.04
N ASN A 105 -8.76 -3.44 5.10
CA ASN A 105 -9.20 -4.80 5.36
C ASN A 105 -8.18 -5.83 4.83
N TYR A 106 -8.43 -7.12 5.06
CA TYR A 106 -7.56 -8.20 4.59
C TYR A 106 -7.46 -8.29 3.05
N ARG A 107 -8.38 -7.68 2.29
CA ARG A 107 -8.42 -7.69 0.82
C ARG A 107 -7.28 -6.89 0.20
N LEU A 108 -6.77 -5.84 0.88
CA LEU A 108 -5.57 -5.12 0.44
C LEU A 108 -4.33 -6.03 0.31
N LYS A 109 -4.32 -7.14 1.03
CA LYS A 109 -3.31 -8.19 0.87
C LYS A 109 -3.24 -8.75 -0.55
N SER A 110 -4.37 -8.77 -1.26
CA SER A 110 -4.49 -9.32 -2.62
C SER A 110 -3.85 -8.42 -3.69
N HIS A 111 -3.51 -7.19 -3.36
CA HIS A 111 -3.00 -6.19 -4.32
C HIS A 111 -1.50 -5.87 -4.14
N LEU A 112 -0.80 -6.63 -3.29
CA LEU A 112 0.66 -6.54 -3.22
C LEU A 112 1.29 -6.94 -4.57
N PRO A 113 2.40 -6.29 -4.98
CA PRO A 113 3.10 -6.64 -6.21
C PRO A 113 3.36 -8.15 -6.34
N GLU A 114 3.75 -8.83 -5.27
CA GLU A 114 4.01 -10.27 -5.26
C GLU A 114 2.78 -11.09 -5.70
N VAL A 115 1.58 -10.64 -5.37
CA VAL A 115 0.33 -11.31 -5.72
C VAL A 115 -0.11 -10.93 -7.13
N CYS A 116 -0.14 -9.63 -7.46
CA CYS A 116 -0.62 -9.14 -8.75
C CYS A 116 0.29 -9.59 -9.90
N TYR A 117 1.61 -9.45 -9.74
CA TYR A 117 2.58 -9.89 -10.75
C TYR A 117 2.59 -11.42 -10.87
N GLY A 118 2.48 -12.15 -9.76
CA GLY A 118 2.32 -13.61 -9.77
C GLY A 118 1.09 -14.06 -10.55
N ALA A 119 -0.05 -13.43 -10.32
CA ALA A 119 -1.30 -13.68 -11.06
C ALA A 119 -1.19 -13.34 -12.55
N ALA A 120 -0.39 -12.32 -12.91
CA ALA A 120 -0.08 -11.96 -14.30
C ALA A 120 1.00 -12.86 -14.95
N GLY A 121 1.44 -13.92 -14.25
CA GLY A 121 2.39 -14.91 -14.76
C GLY A 121 3.86 -14.48 -14.67
N PHE A 122 4.18 -13.50 -13.83
CA PHE A 122 5.57 -13.15 -13.52
C PHE A 122 6.12 -14.06 -12.42
N ARG A 123 7.41 -14.37 -12.49
CA ARG A 123 8.17 -14.85 -11.34
C ARG A 123 8.59 -13.65 -10.51
N VAL A 124 8.28 -13.68 -9.21
CA VAL A 124 8.62 -12.60 -8.28
C VAL A 124 9.67 -13.10 -7.31
N SER A 125 10.73 -12.31 -7.10
CA SER A 125 11.82 -12.61 -6.15
C SER A 125 11.33 -12.52 -4.70
N SER A 126 12.15 -13.04 -3.78
CA SER A 126 11.96 -12.78 -2.36
C SER A 126 12.01 -11.28 -2.07
N LYS A 127 11.14 -10.84 -1.16
CA LYS A 127 11.08 -9.45 -0.72
C LYS A 127 12.31 -9.08 0.12
N LYS A 128 12.94 -7.97 -0.24
CA LYS A 128 13.97 -7.30 0.56
C LYS A 128 13.38 -6.02 1.16
N VAL A 129 13.68 -5.72 2.41
CA VAL A 129 13.32 -4.45 3.05
C VAL A 129 14.51 -3.51 2.94
N ALA A 130 14.25 -2.25 2.64
CA ALA A 130 15.25 -1.19 2.56
C ALA A 130 14.70 0.09 3.22
N GLU A 131 15.60 0.94 3.68
CA GLU A 131 15.28 2.25 4.24
C GLU A 131 15.57 3.33 3.18
N LEU A 132 14.58 4.17 2.90
CA LEU A 132 14.68 5.24 1.92
C LEU A 132 14.67 6.59 2.64
N THR A 133 15.79 7.31 2.56
CA THR A 133 15.90 8.69 3.05
C THR A 133 15.47 9.64 1.95
N TYR A 134 14.44 10.43 2.21
CA TYR A 134 13.87 11.37 1.23
C TYR A 134 14.13 12.83 1.58
N GLN A 135 14.55 13.11 2.81
CA GLN A 135 14.86 14.46 3.27
C GLN A 135 15.85 14.39 4.46
N PRO A 136 16.85 15.27 4.53
CA PRO A 136 17.74 15.34 5.69
C PRO A 136 16.96 15.61 6.98
N GLY A 137 17.21 14.79 8.02
CA GLY A 137 16.56 14.91 9.32
C GLY A 137 15.14 14.34 9.42
N ALA A 138 14.54 13.91 8.33
CA ALA A 138 13.28 13.17 8.37
C ALA A 138 13.54 11.67 8.65
N PRO A 139 12.62 10.98 9.34
CA PRO A 139 12.72 9.53 9.48
C PRO A 139 12.67 8.86 8.10
N PRO A 140 13.49 7.83 7.86
CA PRO A 140 13.46 7.11 6.59
C PRO A 140 12.13 6.38 6.41
N ILE A 141 11.73 6.19 5.16
CA ILE A 141 10.58 5.35 4.82
C ILE A 141 11.08 3.92 4.67
N SER A 142 10.50 2.99 5.43
CA SER A 142 10.74 1.57 5.20
C SER A 142 10.02 1.14 3.92
N VAL A 143 10.76 0.63 2.94
CA VAL A 143 10.23 0.20 1.64
C VAL A 143 10.52 -1.27 1.38
N SER A 144 9.68 -1.90 0.59
CA SER A 144 9.87 -3.26 0.10
C SER A 144 10.39 -3.24 -1.33
N ARG A 145 11.39 -4.05 -1.63
CA ARG A 145 11.96 -4.23 -2.97
C ARG A 145 11.78 -5.66 -3.43
N VAL A 146 11.24 -5.82 -4.63
CA VAL A 146 11.07 -7.12 -5.31
C VAL A 146 11.43 -6.97 -6.77
N ILE A 147 11.72 -8.09 -7.42
CA ILE A 147 11.97 -8.16 -8.86
C ILE A 147 10.87 -9.03 -9.47
N ALA A 148 10.14 -8.50 -10.42
CA ALA A 148 9.20 -9.26 -11.24
C ALA A 148 9.82 -9.54 -12.61
N GLN A 149 9.83 -10.81 -13.02
CA GLN A 149 10.39 -11.25 -14.29
C GLN A 149 9.42 -12.12 -15.06
N LYS A 150 9.19 -11.76 -16.33
CA LYS A 150 8.41 -12.57 -17.27
C LYS A 150 9.03 -12.42 -18.66
N GLU A 151 9.48 -13.55 -19.22
CA GLU A 151 10.19 -13.58 -20.50
C GLU A 151 11.38 -12.61 -20.53
N ARG A 152 11.35 -11.59 -21.40
CA ARG A 152 12.39 -10.55 -21.49
C ARG A 152 12.12 -9.33 -20.59
N ARG A 153 10.94 -9.24 -19.95
CA ARG A 153 10.62 -8.15 -19.05
C ARG A 153 11.22 -8.43 -17.68
N PHE A 154 12.16 -7.59 -17.29
CA PHE A 154 12.79 -7.53 -15.99
C PHE A 154 12.38 -6.21 -15.35
N GLU A 155 11.65 -6.27 -14.23
CA GLU A 155 11.03 -5.12 -13.59
C GLU A 155 11.34 -5.13 -12.09
N PRO A 156 12.38 -4.40 -11.65
CA PRO A 156 12.60 -4.07 -10.26
C PRO A 156 11.51 -3.11 -9.75
N ILE A 157 11.01 -3.37 -8.54
CA ILE A 157 9.87 -2.68 -7.95
C ILE A 157 10.23 -2.26 -6.54
N THR A 158 10.07 -0.99 -6.22
CA THR A 158 10.04 -0.45 -4.86
C THR A 158 8.60 -0.09 -4.50
N TYR A 159 8.12 -0.56 -3.34
CA TYR A 159 6.78 -0.22 -2.88
C TYR A 159 6.72 -0.16 -1.36
N TRP A 160 5.72 0.55 -0.85
CA TRP A 160 5.39 0.54 0.57
C TRP A 160 3.88 0.68 0.79
N LEU A 161 3.46 0.30 1.97
CA LEU A 161 2.07 0.38 2.39
C LEU A 161 1.94 1.38 3.52
N LYS A 162 0.98 2.26 3.38
CA LYS A 162 0.51 3.14 4.44
C LYS A 162 -0.75 2.55 5.07
N VAL A 163 -0.84 2.55 6.39
CA VAL A 163 -2.02 2.16 7.18
C VAL A 163 -2.26 3.25 8.22
N GLY A 164 -3.31 4.04 8.03
CA GLY A 164 -3.50 5.27 8.79
C GLY A 164 -2.34 6.24 8.59
N HIS A 165 -1.63 6.59 9.63
CA HIS A 165 -0.44 7.45 9.60
C HIS A 165 0.89 6.67 9.69
N ASP A 166 0.85 5.35 9.62
CA ASP A 166 2.04 4.53 9.79
C ASP A 166 2.40 3.84 8.46
N VAL A 167 3.70 3.69 8.17
CA VAL A 167 4.20 2.82 7.11
C VAL A 167 4.38 1.41 7.67
N ALA A 168 3.83 0.40 7.01
CA ALA A 168 3.80 -0.97 7.51
C ALA A 168 3.98 -1.99 6.36
N ASN A 169 5.22 -2.42 6.10
CA ASN A 169 5.56 -3.31 4.99
C ASN A 169 5.49 -4.80 5.34
N GLY A 170 5.71 -5.16 6.61
CA GLY A 170 5.61 -6.53 7.11
C GLY A 170 4.17 -6.97 7.35
N VAL A 171 3.92 -8.28 7.38
CA VAL A 171 2.60 -8.80 7.80
C VAL A 171 2.37 -8.48 9.27
N PHE A 172 3.40 -8.65 10.09
CA PHE A 172 3.37 -8.36 11.52
C PHE A 172 3.16 -6.87 11.79
N ASP A 173 3.93 -6.00 11.10
CA ASP A 173 3.81 -4.54 11.25
C ASP A 173 2.39 -4.07 10.97
N ARG A 174 1.80 -4.53 9.86
CA ARG A 174 0.40 -4.20 9.52
C ARG A 174 -0.60 -4.67 10.58
N GLN A 175 -0.35 -5.85 11.18
CA GLN A 175 -1.21 -6.36 12.24
C GLN A 175 -1.11 -5.49 13.50
N MET A 176 0.11 -5.11 13.89
CA MET A 176 0.35 -4.24 15.03
C MET A 176 -0.25 -2.85 14.84
N VAL A 177 -0.09 -2.27 13.65
CA VAL A 177 -0.68 -0.96 13.33
C VAL A 177 -2.21 -1.02 13.37
N ARG A 178 -2.82 -2.06 12.77
CA ARG A 178 -4.28 -2.23 12.86
C ARG A 178 -4.77 -2.42 14.30
N MET A 179 -4.03 -3.17 15.12
CA MET A 179 -4.35 -3.34 16.53
C MET A 179 -4.27 -2.01 17.28
N LYS A 180 -3.23 -1.20 17.02
CA LYS A 180 -3.07 0.15 17.56
C LYS A 180 -4.31 1.01 17.29
N TYR A 181 -4.77 1.07 16.04
CA TYR A 181 -5.98 1.82 15.66
C TYR A 181 -7.26 1.17 16.20
N GLY A 182 -7.35 -0.16 16.15
CA GLY A 182 -8.51 -0.91 16.63
C GLY A 182 -8.79 -0.67 18.11
N LEU A 183 -7.76 -0.61 18.96
CA LEU A 183 -7.87 -0.27 20.38
C LEU A 183 -8.34 1.18 20.63
N GLN A 184 -8.20 2.05 19.65
CA GLN A 184 -8.72 3.42 19.66
C GLN A 184 -10.14 3.52 19.06
N GLY A 185 -10.76 2.40 18.69
CA GLY A 185 -12.07 2.37 18.03
C GLY A 185 -12.05 2.76 16.56
N ILE A 186 -10.85 2.95 15.95
CA ILE A 186 -10.66 3.47 14.60
C ILE A 186 -10.39 2.35 13.60
N ILE A 187 -11.04 2.41 12.46
CA ILE A 187 -10.72 1.62 11.27
C ILE A 187 -9.84 2.50 10.36
N PRO A 188 -8.54 2.20 10.23
CA PRO A 188 -7.63 3.04 9.46
C PRO A 188 -7.90 2.94 7.96
N ASP A 189 -7.60 4.00 7.24
CA ASP A 189 -7.45 4.02 5.78
C ASP A 189 -6.08 3.47 5.37
N GLY A 190 -5.79 3.45 4.07
CA GLY A 190 -4.46 3.12 3.64
C GLY A 190 -4.21 3.28 2.15
N ALA A 191 -2.94 3.21 1.80
CA ALA A 191 -2.50 3.32 0.43
C ALA A 191 -1.36 2.34 0.13
N LEU A 192 -1.36 1.82 -1.09
CA LEU A 192 -0.20 1.20 -1.70
C LEU A 192 0.47 2.23 -2.59
N ILE A 193 1.75 2.46 -2.39
CA ILE A 193 2.58 3.30 -3.25
C ILE A 193 3.62 2.39 -3.90
N ARG A 194 3.75 2.45 -5.23
CA ARG A 194 4.64 1.60 -6.03
C ARG A 194 5.37 2.40 -7.08
N VAL A 195 6.66 2.17 -7.18
CA VAL A 195 7.55 2.69 -8.21
C VAL A 195 8.26 1.53 -8.88
N SER A 196 8.30 1.47 -10.19
CA SER A 196 9.01 0.42 -10.92
C SER A 196 9.66 0.93 -12.19
N THR A 197 10.63 0.19 -12.70
CA THR A 197 11.39 0.52 -13.92
C THR A 197 11.60 -0.74 -14.75
N VAL A 198 11.76 -0.58 -16.06
CA VAL A 198 12.04 -1.69 -16.99
C VAL A 198 13.22 -1.31 -17.87
N GLY A 199 14.06 -2.29 -18.23
CA GLY A 199 15.16 -2.10 -19.17
C GLY A 199 16.48 -1.66 -18.54
N LEU A 200 16.54 -1.57 -17.20
CA LEU A 200 17.75 -1.24 -16.43
C LEU A 200 18.18 -2.44 -15.57
N SER A 201 19.44 -2.46 -15.15
CA SER A 201 19.89 -3.41 -14.12
C SER A 201 19.20 -3.16 -12.77
N GLU A 202 19.27 -4.14 -11.85
CA GLU A 202 18.68 -4.01 -10.51
C GLU A 202 19.20 -2.75 -9.78
N ALA A 203 20.52 -2.55 -9.79
CA ALA A 203 21.15 -1.43 -9.08
C ALA A 203 20.77 -0.07 -9.66
N GLU A 204 20.79 0.07 -11.00
CA GLU A 204 20.39 1.30 -11.69
C GLU A 204 18.91 1.59 -11.46
N SER A 205 18.07 0.57 -11.52
CA SER A 205 16.64 0.67 -11.26
C SER A 205 16.36 1.24 -9.89
N TYR A 206 16.92 0.66 -8.83
CA TYR A 206 16.66 1.15 -7.47
C TYR A 206 17.23 2.55 -7.24
N LYS A 207 18.39 2.88 -7.79
CA LYS A 207 18.94 4.23 -7.73
C LYS A 207 18.01 5.26 -8.41
N LEU A 208 17.49 4.93 -9.58
CA LEU A 208 16.56 5.79 -10.31
C LEU A 208 15.22 5.96 -9.58
N GLN A 209 14.71 4.87 -9.02
CA GLN A 209 13.48 4.88 -8.22
C GLN A 209 13.63 5.71 -6.95
N ASP A 210 14.76 5.59 -6.24
CA ASP A 210 15.06 6.38 -5.06
C ASP A 210 15.11 7.88 -5.38
N GLN A 211 15.76 8.25 -6.49
CA GLN A 211 15.80 9.62 -6.97
C GLN A 211 14.40 10.13 -7.33
N PHE A 212 13.61 9.34 -8.05
CA PHE A 212 12.22 9.70 -8.39
C PHE A 212 11.38 9.94 -7.14
N ILE A 213 11.47 9.05 -6.15
CA ILE A 213 10.70 9.16 -4.90
C ILE A 213 11.13 10.42 -4.12
N HIS A 214 12.44 10.68 -4.04
CA HIS A 214 12.98 11.88 -3.41
C HIS A 214 12.40 13.14 -4.07
N ASP A 215 12.54 13.28 -5.39
CA ASP A 215 12.12 14.45 -6.15
C ASP A 215 10.60 14.66 -6.08
N LEU A 216 9.83 13.55 -6.14
CA LEU A 216 8.37 13.60 -5.98
C LEU A 216 7.99 14.15 -4.59
N LEU A 217 8.56 13.57 -3.54
CA LEU A 217 8.25 13.97 -2.17
C LEU A 217 8.71 15.41 -1.86
N GLU A 218 9.79 15.87 -2.47
CA GLU A 218 10.24 17.26 -2.37
C GLU A 218 9.26 18.22 -3.04
N ALA A 219 8.72 17.86 -4.19
CA ALA A 219 7.75 18.67 -4.93
C ALA A 219 6.37 18.78 -4.25
N LEU A 220 6.04 17.87 -3.33
CA LEU A 220 4.78 17.89 -2.62
C LEU A 220 4.79 18.90 -1.46
N SER A 221 3.59 19.48 -1.18
CA SER A 221 3.40 20.26 0.04
C SER A 221 3.70 19.42 1.30
N PRO A 222 4.11 20.01 2.43
CA PRO A 222 4.34 19.25 3.66
C PRO A 222 3.12 18.44 4.13
N LYS A 223 1.90 18.93 3.85
CA LYS A 223 0.66 18.22 4.16
C LYS A 223 0.49 16.99 3.26
N ASP A 224 0.67 17.15 1.96
CA ASP A 224 0.48 16.08 0.99
C ASP A 224 1.59 15.03 1.08
N ARG A 225 2.82 15.47 1.37
CA ARG A 225 3.97 14.58 1.62
C ARG A 225 3.68 13.60 2.76
N ARG A 226 3.06 14.04 3.85
CA ARG A 226 2.66 13.17 4.97
C ARG A 226 1.69 12.07 4.55
N PHE A 227 0.90 12.29 3.52
CA PHE A 227 0.06 11.21 2.99
C PHE A 227 0.89 10.05 2.46
N PHE A 228 2.09 10.28 1.94
CA PHE A 228 2.98 9.25 1.37
C PHE A 228 3.95 8.68 2.40
N THR A 229 4.34 9.46 3.39
CA THR A 229 5.42 9.11 4.33
C THR A 229 4.96 8.61 5.69
N GLY A 230 3.70 8.82 6.05
CA GLY A 230 3.14 8.50 7.36
C GLY A 230 3.08 9.69 8.31
#